data_a0941196b9eea3f4968a9174dcb41b2e
#
_entry.id   a0941196b9eea3f4968a9174dcb41b2e
#
_cell.length_a   1.000
_cell.length_b   1.000
_cell.length_c   1.000
_cell.angle_alpha   90.00
_cell.angle_beta   90.00
_cell.angle_gamma   90.00
#
_symmetry.space_group_name_H-M   'P 1'
#
loop_
_entity.id
_entity.type
_entity.pdbx_description
1 polymer ?
#
loop_
_entity_poly.entity_id
_entity_poly.type
_entity_poly.pdbx_seq_one_letter_code
_entity_poly.pdbx_strand_id
1 'polypeptide(L)'
;MYAFISGKVYSVKSDEVIVDNHGIGYRIHMSDTRKVKRDTEVFLYIYEQISEDAHTLYGFLQNEEYDLFTQLIKVKGVGCKSAITAMSMAQASDIIGAIEKSDVAFM
;
A
#
# COMPACT_ATOMS: atom_id res chain seq x y z
N MET A 1 14.05 9.14 0.68
CA MET A 1 12.67 8.62 0.48
C MET A 1 12.73 7.24 -0.14
N TYR A 2 11.92 6.33 0.34
CA TYR A 2 11.88 4.96 -0.16
C TYR A 2 10.93 4.83 -1.33
N ALA A 3 11.41 4.39 -2.48
CA ALA A 3 10.57 4.11 -3.64
C ALA A 3 9.99 2.68 -3.55
N PHE A 4 10.78 1.76 -3.06
CA PHE A 4 10.37 0.37 -2.86
C PHE A 4 11.23 -0.26 -1.77
N ILE A 5 10.73 -1.35 -1.23
CA ILE A 5 11.47 -2.16 -0.26
C ILE A 5 11.28 -3.62 -0.66
N SER A 6 12.37 -4.35 -0.74
CA SER A 6 12.31 -5.79 -0.95
C SER A 6 13.05 -6.50 0.17
N GLY A 7 12.56 -7.67 0.54
CA GLY A 7 13.17 -8.45 1.60
C GLY A 7 12.30 -9.59 2.00
N LYS A 8 12.63 -10.20 3.12
CA LYS A 8 11.91 -11.35 3.63
C LYS A 8 10.82 -10.90 4.59
N VAL A 9 9.62 -11.44 4.42
CA VAL A 9 8.50 -11.11 5.30
C VAL A 9 8.73 -11.72 6.67
N TYR A 10 8.85 -10.88 7.67
CA TYR A 10 9.07 -11.28 9.05
C TYR A 10 7.75 -11.59 9.77
N SER A 11 6.74 -10.74 9.59
CA SER A 11 5.43 -10.96 10.18
C SER A 11 4.34 -10.36 9.30
N VAL A 12 3.13 -10.92 9.41
CA VAL A 12 1.96 -10.49 8.67
C VAL A 12 0.81 -10.31 9.65
N LYS A 13 0.19 -9.12 9.63
CA LYS A 13 -1.04 -8.82 10.36
C LYS A 13 -2.11 -8.43 9.37
N SER A 14 -3.32 -8.15 9.85
CA SER A 14 -4.44 -7.83 8.96
C SER A 14 -4.21 -6.57 8.12
N ASP A 15 -3.48 -5.61 8.65
CA ASP A 15 -3.30 -4.29 8.02
C ASP A 15 -1.84 -3.88 7.86
N GLU A 16 -0.90 -4.73 8.27
CA GLU A 16 0.52 -4.39 8.15
C GLU A 16 1.38 -5.63 8.02
N VAL A 17 2.54 -5.44 7.44
CA VAL A 17 3.58 -6.47 7.37
C VAL A 17 4.88 -5.87 7.87
N ILE A 18 5.76 -6.74 8.36
CA ILE A 18 7.12 -6.32 8.68
C ILE A 18 8.04 -7.06 7.71
N VAL A 19 8.85 -6.29 6.99
CA VAL A 19 9.80 -6.83 6.03
C VAL A 19 11.20 -6.67 6.57
N ASP A 20 11.93 -7.77 6.64
CA ASP A 20 13.33 -7.77 7.04
C ASP A 20 14.18 -7.55 5.81
N ASN A 21 14.84 -6.40 5.76
CA ASN A 21 15.79 -6.07 4.72
C ASN A 21 17.16 -5.92 5.38
N HIS A 22 18.00 -6.94 5.21
CA HIS A 22 19.37 -6.95 5.76
C HIS A 22 19.43 -6.64 7.26
N GLY A 23 18.49 -7.20 8.02
CA GLY A 23 18.48 -7.06 9.46
C GLY A 23 17.70 -5.86 9.98
N ILE A 24 17.13 -5.05 9.09
CA ILE A 24 16.27 -3.94 9.46
C ILE A 24 14.82 -4.33 9.19
N GLY A 25 13.96 -4.26 10.21
CA GLY A 25 12.56 -4.55 10.06
C GLY A 25 11.75 -3.30 9.74
N TYR A 26 11.18 -3.24 8.56
CA TYR A 26 10.33 -2.14 8.13
C TYR A 26 8.87 -2.51 8.36
N ARG A 27 8.16 -1.67 9.12
CA ARG A 27 6.72 -1.82 9.35
C ARG A 27 5.99 -1.11 8.23
N ILE A 28 5.24 -1.86 7.44
CA ILE A 28 4.60 -1.35 6.24
C ILE A 28 3.11 -1.63 6.30
N HIS A 29 2.30 -0.57 6.19
CA HIS A 29 0.85 -0.71 6.15
C HIS A 29 0.39 -1.06 4.76
N MET A 30 -0.58 -1.97 4.67
CA MET A 30 -1.12 -2.44 3.39
C MET A 30 -2.64 -2.53 3.48
N SER A 31 -3.31 -2.34 2.35
CA SER A 31 -4.75 -2.47 2.28
C SER A 31 -5.18 -3.94 2.38
N ASP A 32 -4.36 -4.86 1.87
CA ASP A 32 -4.67 -6.28 1.86
C ASP A 32 -3.38 -7.07 2.02
N THR A 33 -3.26 -7.75 3.14
CA THR A 33 -2.07 -8.55 3.45
C THR A 33 -2.25 -10.03 3.14
N ARG A 34 -3.41 -10.44 2.62
CA ARG A 34 -3.71 -11.86 2.40
C ARG A 34 -2.80 -12.53 1.38
N LYS A 35 -2.27 -11.76 0.44
CA LYS A 35 -1.36 -12.26 -0.58
C LYS A 35 0.09 -12.32 -0.14
N VAL A 36 0.39 -11.82 1.04
CA VAL A 36 1.75 -11.78 1.57
C VAL A 36 1.89 -12.91 2.58
N LYS A 37 2.92 -13.73 2.39
CA LYS A 37 3.17 -14.87 3.26
C LYS A 37 4.44 -14.67 4.04
N ARG A 38 4.39 -15.04 5.32
CA ARG A 38 5.54 -15.01 6.20
C ARG A 38 6.66 -15.90 5.66
N ASP A 39 7.88 -15.47 5.86
CA ASP A 39 9.10 -16.17 5.45
C ASP A 39 9.30 -16.27 3.93
N THR A 40 8.57 -15.46 3.16
CA THR A 40 8.79 -15.38 1.71
C THR A 40 9.38 -14.03 1.33
N GLU A 41 10.06 -13.99 0.19
CA GLU A 41 10.57 -12.75 -0.35
C GLU A 41 9.42 -11.94 -0.95
N VAL A 42 9.49 -10.62 -0.75
CA VAL A 42 8.47 -9.71 -1.26
C VAL A 42 9.14 -8.46 -1.81
N PHE A 43 8.49 -7.87 -2.79
CA PHE A 43 8.85 -6.55 -3.32
C PHE A 43 7.61 -5.69 -3.18
N LEU A 44 7.75 -4.55 -2.48
CA LEU A 44 6.63 -3.64 -2.25
C LEU A 44 6.99 -2.26 -2.76
N TYR A 45 6.09 -1.66 -3.54
CA TYR A 45 6.18 -0.24 -3.87
C TYR A 45 5.78 0.53 -2.63
N ILE A 46 6.55 1.56 -2.29
CA ILE A 46 6.38 2.26 -1.02
C ILE A 46 5.95 3.71 -1.25
N TYR A 47 4.95 4.12 -0.50
CA TYR A 47 4.61 5.52 -0.32
C TYR A 47 4.96 5.89 1.11
N GLU A 48 5.80 6.89 1.28
CA GLU A 48 6.30 7.31 2.58
C GLU A 48 5.59 8.59 3.00
N GLN A 49 4.85 8.53 4.10
CA GLN A 49 4.21 9.70 4.68
C GLN A 49 5.00 10.17 5.89
N ILE A 50 5.49 11.38 5.82
CA ILE A 50 6.23 11.99 6.93
C ILE A 50 5.43 13.19 7.42
N SER A 51 5.16 13.21 8.72
CA SER A 51 4.53 14.34 9.39
C SER A 51 5.31 14.64 10.67
N GLU A 52 4.91 15.68 11.39
CA GLU A 52 5.59 16.05 12.63
C GLU A 52 5.58 14.90 13.64
N ASP A 53 4.48 14.14 13.67
CA ASP A 53 4.26 13.13 14.71
C ASP A 53 4.44 11.70 14.20
N ALA A 54 4.61 11.49 12.89
CA ALA A 54 4.62 10.14 12.36
C ALA A 54 5.45 10.03 11.10
N HIS A 55 6.01 8.85 10.93
CA HIS A 55 6.69 8.44 9.70
C HIS A 55 6.12 7.08 9.35
N THR A 56 5.23 7.04 8.38
CA THR A 56 4.46 5.85 8.05
C THR A 56 4.77 5.39 6.63
N LEU A 57 4.97 4.08 6.48
CA LEU A 57 5.19 3.46 5.18
C LEU A 57 3.94 2.73 4.75
N TYR A 58 3.52 2.96 3.52
CA TYR A 58 2.41 2.24 2.88
C TYR A 58 2.96 1.44 1.73
N GLY A 59 2.61 0.18 1.63
CA GLY A 59 3.18 -0.73 0.64
C GLY A 59 2.14 -1.34 -0.28
N PHE A 60 2.55 -1.59 -1.51
CA PHE A 60 1.69 -2.11 -2.56
C PHE A 60 2.44 -3.19 -3.35
N LEU A 61 1.77 -4.30 -3.60
CA LEU A 61 2.34 -5.39 -4.38
C LEU A 61 2.41 -5.06 -5.87
N GLN A 62 1.45 -4.27 -6.35
CA GLN A 62 1.33 -3.92 -7.75
C GLN A 62 1.50 -2.41 -7.95
N ASN A 63 2.10 -2.04 -9.05
CA ASN A 63 2.26 -0.62 -9.37
C ASN A 63 0.91 0.06 -9.55
N GLU A 64 -0.07 -0.66 -10.08
CA GLU A 64 -1.44 -0.13 -10.25
C GLU A 64 -2.07 0.26 -8.93
N GLU A 65 -1.82 -0.52 -7.88
CA GLU A 65 -2.31 -0.19 -6.55
C GLU A 65 -1.65 1.07 -6.01
N TYR A 66 -0.34 1.19 -6.22
CA TYR A 66 0.41 2.39 -5.85
C TYR A 66 -0.16 3.61 -6.56
N ASP A 67 -0.39 3.51 -7.86
CA ASP A 67 -0.95 4.62 -8.65
C ASP A 67 -2.34 4.99 -8.17
N LEU A 68 -3.18 4.00 -7.89
CA LEU A 68 -4.52 4.24 -7.36
C LEU A 68 -4.44 4.98 -6.03
N PHE A 69 -3.59 4.53 -5.13
CA PHE A 69 -3.41 5.17 -3.83
C PHE A 69 -2.99 6.64 -3.99
N THR A 70 -2.02 6.90 -4.85
CA THR A 70 -1.55 8.27 -5.07
C THR A 70 -2.62 9.16 -5.68
N GLN A 71 -3.51 8.61 -6.50
CA GLN A 71 -4.65 9.35 -7.03
C GLN A 71 -5.66 9.65 -5.92
N LEU A 72 -5.93 8.69 -5.07
CA LEU A 72 -6.89 8.86 -3.97
C LEU A 72 -6.47 9.97 -3.01
N ILE A 73 -5.19 10.02 -2.66
CA ILE A 73 -4.72 11.03 -1.70
C ILE A 73 -4.65 12.42 -2.29
N LYS A 74 -4.76 12.56 -3.61
CA LYS A 74 -4.87 13.88 -4.27
C LYS A 74 -6.26 14.46 -4.11
N VAL A 75 -7.25 13.65 -3.78
CA VAL A 75 -8.62 14.13 -3.58
C VAL A 75 -8.66 14.92 -2.27
N LYS A 76 -9.24 16.11 -2.32
CA LYS A 76 -9.34 16.96 -1.13
C LYS A 76 -10.10 16.25 -0.03
N GLY A 77 -9.52 16.23 1.17
CA GLY A 77 -10.13 15.60 2.32
C GLY A 77 -9.81 14.12 2.47
N VAL A 78 -9.10 13.52 1.52
CA VAL A 78 -8.68 12.11 1.63
C VAL A 78 -7.22 12.06 2.03
N GLY A 79 -6.96 11.53 3.21
CA GLY A 79 -5.60 11.30 3.68
C GLY A 79 -5.15 9.89 3.37
N CYS A 80 -3.89 9.58 3.69
CA CYS A 80 -3.32 8.26 3.43
C CYS A 80 -4.07 7.14 4.14
N LYS A 81 -4.42 7.35 5.39
CA LYS A 81 -5.15 6.33 6.16
C LYS A 81 -6.54 6.07 5.57
N SER A 82 -7.22 7.14 5.15
CA SER A 82 -8.53 7.00 4.51
C SER A 82 -8.43 6.27 3.18
N ALA A 83 -7.40 6.56 2.40
CA ALA A 83 -7.17 5.88 1.13
C ALA A 83 -6.91 4.39 1.32
N ILE A 84 -6.06 4.04 2.28
CA ILE A 84 -5.76 2.63 2.58
C ILE A 84 -7.01 1.90 3.06
N THR A 85 -7.82 2.55 3.91
CA THR A 85 -9.05 1.96 4.40
C THR A 85 -10.04 1.71 3.27
N ALA A 86 -10.18 2.67 2.37
CA ALA A 86 -11.04 2.51 1.21
C ALA A 86 -10.59 1.33 0.33
N MET A 87 -9.29 1.21 0.11
CA MET A 87 -8.75 0.10 -0.66
C MET A 87 -8.91 -1.24 0.03
N SER A 88 -8.88 -1.28 1.38
CA SER A 88 -9.07 -2.52 2.12
C SER A 88 -10.53 -2.95 2.16
N MET A 89 -11.45 -2.00 2.14
CA MET A 89 -12.89 -2.31 2.14
C MET A 89 -13.37 -2.84 0.80
N ALA A 90 -12.75 -2.40 -0.27
CA ALA A 90 -13.00 -2.90 -1.61
C ALA A 90 -11.71 -3.52 -2.10
N GLN A 91 -11.76 -4.73 -2.64
CA GLN A 91 -10.56 -5.34 -3.17
C GLN A 91 -10.00 -4.46 -4.29
N ALA A 92 -8.68 -4.37 -4.36
CA ALA A 92 -8.02 -3.54 -5.37
C ALA A 92 -8.54 -3.85 -6.78
N SER A 93 -8.79 -5.13 -7.08
CA SER A 93 -9.34 -5.53 -8.37
C SER A 93 -10.72 -4.92 -8.63
N ASP A 94 -11.55 -4.80 -7.59
CA ASP A 94 -12.86 -4.17 -7.73
C ASP A 94 -12.75 -2.68 -7.97
N ILE A 95 -11.82 -2.03 -7.29
CA ILE A 95 -11.58 -0.61 -7.48
C ILE A 95 -11.03 -0.35 -8.89
N ILE A 96 -10.08 -1.16 -9.33
CA ILE A 96 -9.53 -1.06 -10.67
C ILE A 96 -10.62 -1.31 -11.71
N GLY A 97 -11.46 -2.32 -11.50
CA GLY A 97 -12.58 -2.59 -12.37
C GLY A 97 -13.55 -1.43 -12.47
N ALA A 98 -13.84 -0.78 -11.34
CA ALA A 98 -14.71 0.40 -11.32
C ALA A 98 -14.08 1.55 -12.07
N ILE A 99 -12.78 1.75 -11.92
CA ILE A 99 -12.04 2.78 -12.65
C ILE A 99 -12.08 2.51 -14.15
N GLU A 100 -11.86 1.26 -14.55
CA GLU A 100 -11.90 0.87 -15.95
C GLU A 100 -13.29 1.08 -16.57
N LYS A 101 -14.34 0.72 -15.85
CA LYS A 101 -15.72 0.93 -16.30
C LYS A 101 -16.05 2.41 -16.42
N SER A 102 -15.46 3.20 -15.54
CA SER A 102 -15.66 4.64 -15.52
C SER A 102 -14.46 5.36 -16.12
N ASP A 103 -13.67 4.67 -16.91
CA ASP A 103 -12.42 5.16 -17.43
C ASP A 103 -12.59 6.50 -18.13
N VAL A 104 -13.63 6.62 -18.89
CA VAL A 104 -13.93 7.88 -19.58
C VAL A 104 -14.12 9.01 -18.58
N ALA A 105 -14.67 8.72 -17.42
CA ALA A 105 -14.89 9.73 -16.40
C ALA A 105 -13.60 10.04 -15.62
N PHE A 106 -12.69 9.09 -15.53
CA PHE A 106 -11.43 9.29 -14.82
C PHE A 106 -10.32 9.80 -15.71
N MET A 107 -10.38 9.45 -16.95
CA MET A 107 -9.37 9.83 -17.92
C MET A 107 -9.79 11.10 -18.66
#